data_8dd59bf6422d3b333a880501ce309fe3
#
_entry.id   8dd59bf6422d3b333a880501ce309fe3
#
_cell.length_a   1.000
_cell.length_b   1.000
_cell.length_c   1.000
_cell.angle_alpha   90.00
_cell.angle_beta   90.00
_cell.angle_gamma   90.00
#
_symmetry.space_group_name_H-M   'P 1'
#
loop_
_entity.id
_entity.type
_entity.pdbx_description
1 polymer ?
#
loop_
_entity_poly.entity_id
_entity_poly.type
_entity_poly.pdbx_seq_one_letter_code
_entity_poly.pdbx_strand_id
1 'polypeptide(L)'
;MNFLHKAAAFLCFLFAANLANAKLNVLLIVCDDLNTHVSTSGYQHIKTPNLDRLAKESLIFTRAYCQYPVCGPSRASFLSGLYPESTGVLNNKIDIRETRPGTPSLPQFMKENGYWTGGVGKVFHTVRHEPGDLGWNEYHRFENDEFPFVTEARKKFEAKNGSVERGKSRRLWKQQL
;
A
#
# COMPACT_ATOMS: atom_id res chain seq x y z
N MET A 1 24.39 50.64 -6.70
CA MET A 1 23.38 49.56 -6.56
C MET A 1 22.68 49.80 -5.25
N ASN A 2 21.43 50.29 -5.29
CA ASN A 2 20.70 50.82 -4.15
C ASN A 2 20.31 49.71 -3.16
N PHE A 3 20.21 50.04 -1.88
CA PHE A 3 19.80 49.13 -0.79
C PHE A 3 18.54 48.30 -1.11
N LEU A 4 17.58 48.93 -1.82
CA LEU A 4 16.36 48.25 -2.29
C LEU A 4 16.63 47.07 -3.23
N HIS A 5 17.58 47.18 -4.15
CA HIS A 5 17.92 46.09 -5.09
C HIS A 5 18.61 44.91 -4.36
N LYS A 6 19.43 45.20 -3.35
CA LYS A 6 20.06 44.16 -2.53
C LYS A 6 19.04 43.45 -1.66
N ALA A 7 18.07 44.16 -1.08
CA ALA A 7 16.99 43.59 -0.30
C ALA A 7 16.06 42.74 -1.17
N ALA A 8 15.69 43.18 -2.37
CA ALA A 8 14.87 42.42 -3.30
C ALA A 8 15.57 41.12 -3.76
N ALA A 9 16.87 41.19 -4.11
CA ALA A 9 17.64 40.01 -4.49
C ALA A 9 17.77 38.99 -3.34
N PHE A 10 17.94 39.47 -2.12
CA PHE A 10 17.98 38.58 -0.93
C PHE A 10 16.64 37.93 -0.64
N LEU A 11 15.53 38.69 -0.82
CA LEU A 11 14.17 38.13 -0.69
C LEU A 11 13.87 37.06 -1.77
N CYS A 12 14.26 37.32 -3.02
CA CYS A 12 14.14 36.36 -4.11
C CYS A 12 14.98 35.11 -3.87
N PHE A 13 16.17 35.25 -3.30
CA PHE A 13 17.02 34.10 -2.95
C PHE A 13 16.42 33.26 -1.83
N LEU A 14 15.85 33.89 -0.80
CA LEU A 14 15.13 33.17 0.28
C LEU A 14 13.87 32.47 -0.24
N PHE A 15 13.17 33.05 -1.21
CA PHE A 15 11.99 32.43 -1.83
C PHE A 15 12.39 31.25 -2.72
N ALA A 16 13.47 31.37 -3.50
CA ALA A 16 14.00 30.30 -4.34
C ALA A 16 14.55 29.12 -3.51
N ALA A 17 15.15 29.38 -2.34
CA ALA A 17 15.64 28.34 -1.44
C ALA A 17 14.52 27.50 -0.85
N ASN A 18 13.31 28.07 -0.65
CA ASN A 18 12.14 27.31 -0.19
C ASN A 18 11.49 26.44 -1.29
N LEU A 19 11.66 26.81 -2.58
CA LEU A 19 11.16 26.02 -3.70
C LEU A 19 12.02 24.77 -3.98
N ALA A 20 13.29 24.80 -3.56
CA ALA A 20 14.21 23.69 -3.79
C ALA A 20 13.98 22.45 -2.88
N ASN A 21 13.11 22.56 -1.87
CA ASN A 21 12.81 21.50 -0.89
C ASN A 21 11.40 20.94 -1.00
N ALA A 22 10.73 21.04 -2.15
CA ALA A 22 9.45 20.41 -2.35
C ALA A 22 9.61 18.87 -2.31
N LYS A 23 9.14 18.24 -1.23
CA LYS A 23 9.11 16.78 -1.11
C LYS A 23 8.14 16.21 -2.13
N LEU A 24 8.57 15.20 -2.88
CA LEU A 24 7.70 14.49 -3.82
C LEU A 24 6.64 13.69 -3.06
N ASN A 25 5.42 13.71 -3.57
CA ASN A 25 4.40 12.79 -3.09
C ASN A 25 4.74 11.36 -3.53
N VAL A 26 4.51 10.38 -2.64
CA VAL A 26 4.76 8.97 -2.89
C VAL A 26 3.44 8.21 -2.77
N LEU A 27 3.04 7.54 -3.83
CA LEU A 27 1.90 6.62 -3.84
C LEU A 27 2.42 5.20 -4.02
N LEU A 28 2.25 4.35 -3.00
CA LEU A 28 2.57 2.92 -3.05
C LEU A 28 1.28 2.12 -3.22
N ILE A 29 1.13 1.45 -4.37
CA ILE A 29 0.01 0.55 -4.65
C ILE A 29 0.51 -0.89 -4.55
N VAL A 30 -0.10 -1.67 -3.66
CA VAL A 30 0.25 -3.08 -3.44
C VAL A 30 -0.94 -3.97 -3.79
N CYS A 31 -0.74 -4.88 -4.71
CA CYS A 31 -1.73 -5.90 -5.08
C CYS A 31 -1.41 -7.21 -4.36
N ASP A 32 -2.38 -7.73 -3.58
CA ASP A 32 -2.25 -9.03 -2.93
C ASP A 32 -2.43 -10.13 -3.99
N ASP A 33 -1.57 -11.14 -3.96
CA ASP A 33 -1.59 -12.31 -4.86
C ASP A 33 -1.50 -11.97 -6.38
N LEU A 34 -1.11 -10.77 -6.76
CA LEU A 34 -0.84 -10.45 -8.15
C LEU A 34 0.41 -11.20 -8.63
N ASN A 35 0.24 -11.97 -9.71
CA ASN A 35 1.32 -12.70 -10.35
C ASN A 35 1.68 -12.09 -11.74
N THR A 36 2.41 -12.82 -12.55
CA THR A 36 2.82 -12.41 -13.90
C THR A 36 1.71 -12.52 -14.95
N HIS A 37 0.46 -12.83 -14.59
CA HIS A 37 -0.66 -12.94 -15.53
C HIS A 37 -1.26 -11.56 -15.86
N VAL A 38 -0.41 -10.64 -16.28
CA VAL A 38 -0.76 -9.28 -16.72
C VAL A 38 -0.12 -9.00 -18.08
N SER A 39 -0.72 -8.11 -18.88
CA SER A 39 -0.25 -7.82 -20.24
C SER A 39 1.18 -7.28 -20.27
N THR A 40 1.59 -6.48 -19.29
CA THR A 40 2.96 -5.95 -19.17
C THR A 40 4.03 -7.03 -18.95
N SER A 41 3.64 -8.23 -18.53
CA SER A 41 4.51 -9.40 -18.40
C SER A 41 4.48 -10.31 -19.66
N GLY A 42 3.81 -9.91 -20.73
CA GLY A 42 3.64 -10.68 -21.94
C GLY A 42 2.50 -11.72 -21.91
N TYR A 43 1.69 -11.74 -20.85
CA TYR A 43 0.54 -12.66 -20.74
C TYR A 43 -0.65 -12.12 -21.54
N GLN A 44 -1.02 -12.82 -22.61
CA GLN A 44 -1.98 -12.33 -23.60
C GLN A 44 -3.46 -12.58 -23.26
N HIS A 45 -3.75 -13.49 -22.33
CA HIS A 45 -5.12 -13.90 -22.01
C HIS A 45 -5.86 -12.93 -21.08
N ILE A 46 -5.14 -12.08 -20.36
CA ILE A 46 -5.72 -11.03 -19.51
C ILE A 46 -5.26 -9.68 -20.03
N LYS A 47 -6.23 -8.80 -20.28
CA LYS A 47 -5.96 -7.43 -20.73
C LYS A 47 -5.91 -6.49 -19.54
N THR A 48 -4.79 -5.81 -19.34
CA THR A 48 -4.58 -4.82 -18.29
C THR A 48 -4.20 -3.45 -18.88
N PRO A 49 -5.13 -2.76 -19.59
CA PRO A 49 -4.82 -1.58 -20.39
C PRO A 49 -4.30 -0.39 -19.56
N ASN A 50 -4.68 -0.28 -18.31
CA ASN A 50 -4.18 0.76 -17.42
C ASN A 50 -2.73 0.50 -17.00
N LEU A 51 -2.36 -0.76 -16.74
CA LEU A 51 -0.96 -1.13 -16.49
C LEU A 51 -0.11 -0.91 -17.75
N ASP A 52 -0.64 -1.25 -18.94
CA ASP A 52 0.05 -1.01 -20.21
C ASP A 52 0.29 0.49 -20.46
N ARG A 53 -0.68 1.34 -20.08
CA ARG A 53 -0.51 2.79 -20.18
C ARG A 53 0.55 3.30 -19.21
N LEU A 54 0.49 2.88 -17.95
CA LEU A 54 1.48 3.24 -16.94
C LEU A 54 2.89 2.79 -17.33
N ALA A 55 3.00 1.59 -17.89
CA ALA A 55 4.25 1.00 -18.33
C ALA A 55 4.99 1.82 -19.40
N LYS A 56 4.25 2.56 -20.26
CA LYS A 56 4.83 3.42 -21.29
C LYS A 56 5.56 4.65 -20.73
N GLU A 57 5.20 5.06 -19.51
CA GLU A 57 5.68 6.29 -18.86
C GLU A 57 6.52 5.99 -17.60
N SER A 58 6.81 4.71 -17.35
CA SER A 58 7.47 4.28 -16.12
C SER A 58 8.57 3.24 -16.35
N LEU A 59 9.37 3.00 -15.32
CA LEU A 59 10.34 1.91 -15.32
C LEU A 59 9.64 0.60 -14.92
N ILE A 60 9.79 -0.43 -15.74
CA ILE A 60 9.26 -1.77 -15.48
C ILE A 60 10.39 -2.69 -15.00
N PHE A 61 10.22 -3.27 -13.83
CA PHE A 61 11.11 -4.30 -13.31
C PHE A 61 10.57 -5.68 -13.70
N THR A 62 11.18 -6.31 -14.69
CA THR A 62 10.76 -7.62 -15.21
C THR A 62 11.14 -8.80 -14.30
N ARG A 63 12.02 -8.57 -13.33
CA ARG A 63 12.53 -9.57 -12.38
C ARG A 63 12.43 -9.05 -10.95
N ALA A 64 11.22 -8.65 -10.53
CA ALA A 64 10.93 -8.29 -9.16
C ALA A 64 10.39 -9.52 -8.42
N TYR A 65 10.93 -9.81 -7.26
CA TYR A 65 10.56 -10.98 -6.45
C TYR A 65 10.15 -10.55 -5.05
N CYS A 66 9.07 -11.13 -4.53
CA CYS A 66 8.76 -11.00 -3.12
C CYS A 66 9.76 -11.80 -2.29
N GLN A 67 10.05 -11.33 -1.08
CA GLN A 67 11.03 -11.98 -0.20
C GLN A 67 10.51 -13.27 0.42
N TYR A 68 9.19 -13.47 0.44
CA TYR A 68 8.55 -14.66 0.99
C TYR A 68 7.17 -14.88 0.35
N PRO A 69 6.80 -16.11 -0.04
CA PRO A 69 5.55 -16.37 -0.77
C PRO A 69 4.33 -16.49 0.15
N VAL A 70 4.30 -15.74 1.26
CA VAL A 70 3.19 -15.64 2.21
C VAL A 70 3.00 -14.20 2.63
N CYS A 71 1.75 -13.72 2.70
CA CYS A 71 1.43 -12.30 2.82
C CYS A 71 1.97 -11.63 4.10
N GLY A 72 1.94 -12.26 5.26
CA GLY A 72 2.49 -11.70 6.50
C GLY A 72 3.99 -11.44 6.42
N PRO A 73 4.82 -12.47 6.19
CA PRO A 73 6.27 -12.31 6.00
C PRO A 73 6.65 -11.36 4.89
N SER A 74 6.00 -11.45 3.71
CA SER A 74 6.26 -10.56 2.59
C SER A 74 6.01 -9.11 2.95
N ARG A 75 4.88 -8.82 3.62
CA ARG A 75 4.52 -7.45 4.05
C ARG A 75 5.45 -6.93 5.14
N ALA A 76 5.78 -7.75 6.12
CA ALA A 76 6.76 -7.39 7.13
C ALA A 76 8.10 -7.01 6.49
N SER A 77 8.51 -7.75 5.46
CA SER A 77 9.77 -7.53 4.75
C SER A 77 9.77 -6.21 3.97
N PHE A 78 8.83 -5.99 3.05
CA PHE A 78 8.87 -4.77 2.24
C PHE A 78 8.53 -3.50 3.03
N LEU A 79 7.75 -3.60 4.12
CA LEU A 79 7.43 -2.46 4.97
C LEU A 79 8.55 -2.09 5.94
N SER A 80 9.44 -3.03 6.28
CA SER A 80 10.58 -2.77 7.16
C SER A 80 11.92 -2.65 6.42
N GLY A 81 11.99 -3.10 5.16
CA GLY A 81 13.23 -3.21 4.40
C GLY A 81 14.14 -4.35 4.85
N LEU A 82 13.65 -5.29 5.65
CA LEU A 82 14.42 -6.40 6.21
C LEU A 82 14.02 -7.73 5.59
N TYR A 83 14.96 -8.67 5.50
CA TYR A 83 14.64 -10.04 5.10
C TYR A 83 13.78 -10.76 6.14
N PRO A 84 12.95 -11.75 5.73
CA PRO A 84 12.09 -12.51 6.64
C PRO A 84 12.82 -13.14 7.82
N GLU A 85 14.01 -13.68 7.58
CA GLU A 85 14.88 -14.26 8.63
C GLU A 85 15.31 -13.20 9.66
N SER A 86 15.53 -11.96 9.21
CA SER A 86 15.88 -10.85 10.09
C SER A 86 14.68 -10.28 10.83
N THR A 87 13.48 -10.34 10.23
CA THR A 87 12.25 -9.89 10.91
C THR A 87 11.74 -10.92 11.92
N GLY A 88 12.06 -12.21 11.74
CA GLY A 88 11.49 -13.32 12.50
C GLY A 88 10.04 -13.65 12.13
N VAL A 89 9.46 -12.94 11.15
CA VAL A 89 8.09 -13.16 10.67
C VAL A 89 8.11 -14.18 9.54
N LEU A 90 7.82 -15.44 9.86
CA LEU A 90 7.86 -16.54 8.89
C LEU A 90 6.47 -17.14 8.59
N ASN A 91 5.41 -16.61 9.19
CA ASN A 91 4.03 -17.00 8.92
C ASN A 91 3.05 -15.84 9.22
N ASN A 92 1.77 -16.05 8.92
CA ASN A 92 0.72 -15.05 9.07
C ASN A 92 0.23 -14.80 10.52
N LYS A 93 0.75 -15.52 11.50
CA LYS A 93 0.34 -15.40 12.91
C LYS A 93 1.30 -14.53 13.73
N ILE A 94 2.48 -14.26 13.19
CA ILE A 94 3.56 -13.53 13.86
C ILE A 94 3.52 -12.08 13.39
N ASP A 95 3.67 -11.15 14.34
CA ASP A 95 3.82 -9.72 14.06
C ASP A 95 5.29 -9.29 14.27
N ILE A 96 5.81 -8.46 13.37
CA ILE A 96 7.19 -7.96 13.45
C ILE A 96 7.46 -7.19 14.75
N ARG A 97 6.45 -6.57 15.34
CA ARG A 97 6.59 -5.83 16.61
C ARG A 97 6.78 -6.74 17.80
N GLU A 98 6.35 -7.99 17.70
CA GLU A 98 6.59 -9.02 18.72
C GLU A 98 8.01 -9.61 18.58
N THR A 99 8.46 -9.85 17.34
CA THR A 99 9.74 -10.49 17.08
C THR A 99 10.90 -9.51 17.02
N ARG A 100 10.63 -8.26 16.61
CA ARG A 100 11.63 -7.21 16.45
C ARG A 100 11.06 -5.83 16.83
N PRO A 101 10.79 -5.61 18.13
CA PRO A 101 10.23 -4.34 18.61
C PRO A 101 11.17 -3.17 18.26
N GLY A 102 10.58 -2.01 17.97
CA GLY A 102 11.33 -0.81 17.60
C GLY A 102 11.80 -0.75 16.13
N THR A 103 11.51 -1.77 15.31
CA THR A 103 11.75 -1.68 13.86
C THR A 103 10.73 -0.72 13.23
N PRO A 104 11.16 0.41 12.64
CA PRO A 104 10.22 1.34 12.01
C PRO A 104 9.63 0.72 10.73
N SER A 105 8.35 0.96 10.52
CA SER A 105 7.71 0.65 9.25
C SER A 105 7.95 1.77 8.23
N LEU A 106 7.80 1.48 6.94
CA LEU A 106 7.89 2.50 5.88
C LEU A 106 6.99 3.72 6.15
N PRO A 107 5.70 3.60 6.49
CA PRO A 107 4.90 4.77 6.84
C PRO A 107 5.41 5.50 8.08
N GLN A 108 5.89 4.81 9.09
CA GLN A 108 6.48 5.43 10.28
C GLN A 108 7.75 6.22 9.91
N PHE A 109 8.64 5.63 9.14
CA PHE A 109 9.84 6.31 8.65
C PHE A 109 9.51 7.56 7.84
N MET A 110 8.53 7.48 6.94
CA MET A 110 8.08 8.62 6.14
C MET A 110 7.49 9.73 7.03
N LYS A 111 6.66 9.37 8.01
CA LYS A 111 6.08 10.31 8.97
C LYS A 111 7.14 11.03 9.80
N GLU A 112 8.12 10.29 10.33
CA GLU A 112 9.25 10.84 11.10
C GLU A 112 10.11 11.80 10.26
N ASN A 113 10.12 11.62 8.92
CA ASN A 113 10.77 12.52 7.97
C ASN A 113 9.84 13.61 7.42
N GLY A 114 8.72 13.90 8.09
CA GLY A 114 7.82 15.02 7.84
C GLY A 114 6.90 14.84 6.63
N TYR A 115 6.58 13.60 6.24
CA TYR A 115 5.49 13.31 5.32
C TYR A 115 4.18 13.14 6.10
N TRP A 116 3.09 13.55 5.50
CA TRP A 116 1.78 13.05 5.88
C TRP A 116 1.60 11.65 5.31
N THR A 117 1.16 10.70 6.14
CA THR A 117 1.05 9.29 5.75
C THR A 117 -0.39 8.82 5.83
N GLY A 118 -0.94 8.38 4.72
CA GLY A 118 -2.26 7.78 4.61
C GLY A 118 -2.19 6.34 4.11
N GLY A 119 -3.06 5.49 4.61
CA GLY A 119 -3.15 4.10 4.18
C GLY A 119 -4.59 3.64 3.99
N VAL A 120 -4.80 2.78 2.98
CA VAL A 120 -6.11 2.24 2.65
C VAL A 120 -6.01 0.75 2.37
N GLY A 121 -6.97 -0.02 2.87
CA GLY A 121 -7.08 -1.46 2.61
C GLY A 121 -6.12 -2.31 3.43
N LYS A 122 -5.63 -3.42 2.86
CA LYS A 122 -4.72 -4.35 3.53
C LYS A 122 -3.27 -3.95 3.28
N VAL A 123 -2.70 -3.09 4.11
CA VAL A 123 -1.28 -2.75 4.06
C VAL A 123 -0.47 -3.68 4.96
N PHE A 124 -0.76 -3.75 6.25
CA PHE A 124 -0.22 -4.74 7.17
C PHE A 124 -1.07 -6.01 7.18
N HIS A 125 -0.47 -7.15 7.48
CA HIS A 125 -1.21 -8.42 7.54
C HIS A 125 -2.01 -8.54 8.84
N THR A 126 -1.40 -8.26 9.97
CA THR A 126 -2.04 -8.28 11.30
C THR A 126 -2.67 -6.93 11.60
N VAL A 127 -3.92 -6.95 12.06
CA VAL A 127 -4.74 -5.73 12.27
C VAL A 127 -5.02 -5.49 13.73
N ARG A 128 -4.22 -6.05 14.60
CA ARG A 128 -4.44 -5.96 16.06
C ARG A 128 -4.11 -4.61 16.69
N HIS A 129 -3.77 -3.60 15.86
CA HIS A 129 -3.19 -2.35 16.35
C HIS A 129 -3.88 -1.13 15.78
N GLU A 130 -4.04 -0.13 16.61
CA GLU A 130 -4.57 1.17 16.24
C GLU A 130 -3.75 1.83 15.12
N PRO A 131 -4.38 2.61 14.23
CA PRO A 131 -3.69 3.23 13.10
C PRO A 131 -2.43 4.02 13.48
N GLY A 132 -2.44 4.69 14.63
CA GLY A 132 -1.32 5.49 15.12
C GLY A 132 -0.04 4.70 15.36
N ASP A 133 -0.16 3.44 15.80
CA ASP A 133 0.99 2.58 16.12
C ASP A 133 1.81 2.14 14.90
N LEU A 134 1.25 2.30 13.71
CA LEU A 134 1.84 1.86 12.45
C LEU A 134 2.45 3.01 11.64
N GLY A 135 2.48 4.21 12.22
CA GLY A 135 3.03 5.39 11.57
C GLY A 135 2.07 6.10 10.62
N TRP A 136 0.78 5.82 10.68
CA TRP A 136 -0.23 6.49 9.89
C TRP A 136 -0.71 7.79 10.55
N ASN A 137 -0.95 8.82 9.75
CA ASN A 137 -1.76 9.96 10.13
C ASN A 137 -3.25 9.63 9.96
N GLU A 138 -3.56 8.88 8.88
CA GLU A 138 -4.90 8.41 8.60
C GLU A 138 -4.83 7.02 7.98
N TYR A 139 -5.67 6.10 8.44
CA TYR A 139 -5.73 4.76 7.90
C TYR A 139 -7.17 4.27 7.83
N HIS A 140 -7.57 3.82 6.65
CA HIS A 140 -8.88 3.26 6.42
C HIS A 140 -8.77 1.81 5.96
N ARG A 141 -9.30 0.90 6.77
CA ARG A 141 -9.44 -0.49 6.40
C ARG A 141 -10.87 -0.74 5.96
N PHE A 142 -11.01 -1.19 4.71
CA PHE A 142 -12.33 -1.64 4.24
C PHE A 142 -12.71 -2.95 4.93
N GLU A 143 -13.77 -2.94 5.67
CA GLU A 143 -14.49 -4.14 6.05
C GLU A 143 -15.41 -4.55 4.89
N ASN A 144 -15.83 -5.82 4.86
CA ASN A 144 -16.40 -6.48 3.69
C ASN A 144 -17.61 -5.79 3.01
N ASP A 145 -18.21 -4.77 3.61
CA ASP A 145 -19.47 -4.16 3.18
C ASP A 145 -19.45 -2.64 2.99
N GLU A 146 -18.27 -2.00 3.02
CA GLU A 146 -18.14 -0.54 2.96
C GLU A 146 -18.32 0.04 1.53
N PHE A 147 -18.20 -0.79 0.50
CA PHE A 147 -18.49 -0.35 -0.87
C PHE A 147 -19.96 -0.52 -1.22
N PRO A 148 -20.68 0.54 -1.59
CA PRO A 148 -22.12 0.45 -1.91
C PRO A 148 -22.45 -0.61 -2.96
N PHE A 149 -21.59 -0.77 -4.00
CA PHE A 149 -21.80 -1.78 -5.03
C PHE A 149 -21.57 -3.22 -4.52
N VAL A 150 -20.61 -3.43 -3.59
CA VAL A 150 -20.39 -4.74 -2.96
C VAL A 150 -21.56 -5.08 -2.05
N THR A 151 -22.04 -4.13 -1.26
CA THR A 151 -23.19 -4.29 -0.37
C THR A 151 -24.45 -4.65 -1.16
N GLU A 152 -24.71 -3.97 -2.26
CA GLU A 152 -25.87 -4.24 -3.12
C GLU A 152 -25.76 -5.60 -3.81
N ALA A 153 -24.59 -5.94 -4.37
CA ALA A 153 -24.33 -7.24 -4.97
C ALA A 153 -24.45 -8.37 -3.94
N ARG A 154 -23.94 -8.15 -2.72
CA ARG A 154 -24.07 -9.09 -1.62
C ARG A 154 -25.53 -9.33 -1.23
N LYS A 155 -26.32 -8.27 -1.07
CA LYS A 155 -27.77 -8.39 -0.76
C LYS A 155 -28.50 -9.23 -1.81
N LYS A 156 -28.26 -8.98 -3.09
CA LYS A 156 -28.83 -9.75 -4.21
C LYS A 156 -28.40 -11.22 -4.17
N PHE A 157 -27.14 -11.48 -3.88
CA PHE A 157 -26.62 -12.83 -3.78
C PHE A 157 -27.22 -13.58 -2.58
N GLU A 158 -27.27 -12.93 -1.40
CA GLU A 158 -27.78 -13.55 -0.17
C GLU A 158 -29.27 -13.84 -0.24
N ALA A 159 -30.06 -13.00 -0.92
CA ALA A 159 -31.47 -13.25 -1.17
C ALA A 159 -31.72 -14.55 -1.94
N LYS A 160 -30.78 -14.93 -2.81
CA LYS A 160 -30.87 -16.15 -3.64
C LYS A 160 -30.20 -17.39 -3.00
N ASN A 161 -29.13 -17.21 -2.25
CA ASN A 161 -28.24 -18.29 -1.86
C ASN A 161 -28.07 -18.44 -0.33
N GLY A 162 -28.70 -17.56 0.46
CA GLY A 162 -28.50 -17.50 1.92
C GLY A 162 -27.23 -16.75 2.32
N SER A 163 -27.04 -16.49 3.62
CA SER A 163 -25.95 -15.67 4.16
C SER A 163 -24.56 -16.11 3.69
N VAL A 164 -23.72 -15.15 3.33
CA VAL A 164 -22.32 -15.38 2.90
C VAL A 164 -21.33 -15.62 4.05
N GLU A 165 -21.78 -15.56 5.29
CA GLU A 165 -20.90 -15.64 6.46
C GLU A 165 -20.28 -17.03 6.67
N ARG A 166 -20.97 -18.09 6.25
CA ARG A 166 -20.49 -19.47 6.45
C ARG A 166 -20.82 -20.41 5.28
N GLY A 167 -20.00 -21.46 5.12
CA GLY A 167 -20.30 -22.63 4.29
C GLY A 167 -20.23 -22.41 2.77
N LYS A 168 -21.18 -23.04 2.05
CA LYS A 168 -21.24 -23.07 0.57
C LYS A 168 -21.48 -21.70 -0.03
N SER A 169 -22.35 -20.90 0.58
CA SER A 169 -22.69 -19.55 0.11
C SER A 169 -21.49 -18.60 0.12
N ARG A 170 -20.64 -18.68 1.16
CA ARG A 170 -19.37 -17.91 1.20
C ARG A 170 -18.42 -18.32 0.08
N ARG A 171 -18.33 -19.60 -0.25
CA ARG A 171 -17.51 -20.10 -1.37
C ARG A 171 -18.02 -19.56 -2.72
N LEU A 172 -19.31 -19.66 -2.95
CA LEU A 172 -19.95 -19.18 -4.18
C LEU A 172 -19.80 -17.66 -4.34
N TRP A 173 -19.96 -16.90 -3.26
CA TRP A 173 -19.74 -15.45 -3.26
C TRP A 173 -18.31 -15.09 -3.68
N LYS A 174 -17.30 -15.76 -3.11
CA LYS A 174 -15.89 -15.52 -3.46
C LYS A 174 -15.52 -15.88 -4.90
N GLN A 175 -16.33 -16.68 -5.58
CA GLN A 175 -16.13 -17.02 -6.99
C GLN A 175 -16.74 -15.98 -7.94
N GLN A 176 -17.53 -15.03 -7.43
CA GLN A 176 -18.19 -13.98 -8.22
C GLN A 176 -17.49 -12.61 -8.09
N LEU A 177 -16.55 -12.48 -7.15
CA LEU A 177 -15.67 -11.32 -7.00
C LEU A 177 -14.40 -11.48 -7.82
#